data_9550e7c9223ffbc546dcf54688c8da28
#
_entry.id   9550e7c9223ffbc546dcf54688c8da28
#
_cell.length_a   1.000
_cell.length_b   1.000
_cell.length_c   1.000
_cell.angle_alpha   90.00
_cell.angle_beta   90.00
_cell.angle_gamma   90.00
#
_symmetry.space_group_name_H-M   'P 1'
#
loop_
_entity.id
_entity.type
_entity.pdbx_description
1 polymer ?
#
loop_
_entity_poly.entity_id
_entity_poly.type
_entity_poly.pdbx_seq_one_letter_code
_entity_poly.pdbx_strand_id
1 'polypeptide(L)'
;SVLIMTPDCLIAGRDKFGRLPIHVGQDDEGCCVAFESFAYQKMGYHDAYELGPAEVVKITERGWETLLPAEKEMKVCAFLWTYYGYPNSNYEGVNVEVMRNRNGVSLAKTDREKGVAQDIDYVSGVPDSGTPHAIGYANESGIPFARPFIKYTPTWPRSFMPTNQKERDRVAKMKQIPVHDLIEGKKLLFVDDSIVRGTQLRETVEFLYANGAKEVHIRSACPPIMYGCKFLNFSTSRSPMELLARRTVYELEGEEGDKHLEEYSDPNTDRGKKLRE
;
A
#
# COMPACT_ATOMS: atom_id res chain seq x y z
N SER A 1 15.96 2.85 11.23
CA SER A 1 15.92 4.23 11.74
C SER A 1 15.67 4.22 13.24
N VAL A 2 16.24 5.14 13.98
CA VAL A 2 16.18 5.19 15.45
C VAL A 2 15.99 6.62 15.95
N LEU A 3 15.31 6.75 17.09
CA LEU A 3 15.23 7.98 17.87
C LEU A 3 15.70 7.66 19.28
N ILE A 4 16.64 8.45 19.79
CA ILE A 4 17.23 8.30 21.12
C ILE A 4 17.02 9.61 21.88
N MET A 5 16.35 9.54 23.02
CA MET A 5 16.17 10.69 23.91
C MET A 5 17.24 10.68 24.97
N THR A 6 17.90 11.81 25.15
CA THR A 6 18.83 12.10 26.23
C THR A 6 18.28 13.23 27.12
N PRO A 7 18.89 13.53 28.28
CA PRO A 7 18.42 14.65 29.09
C PRO A 7 18.42 16.02 28.36
N ASP A 8 19.33 16.21 27.40
CA ASP A 8 19.60 17.52 26.81
C ASP A 8 19.20 17.62 25.32
N CYS A 9 18.90 16.48 24.65
CA CYS A 9 18.60 16.47 23.22
C CYS A 9 17.93 15.18 22.75
N LEU A 10 17.44 15.20 21.53
CA LEU A 10 17.06 14.00 20.77
C LEU A 10 18.15 13.70 19.74
N ILE A 11 18.52 12.44 19.59
CA ILE A 11 19.37 11.96 18.49
C ILE A 11 18.47 11.18 17.54
N ALA A 12 18.43 11.59 16.29
CA ALA A 12 17.71 10.89 15.22
C ALA A 12 18.70 10.34 14.22
N GLY A 13 18.59 9.04 13.92
CA GLY A 13 19.43 8.36 12.94
C GLY A 13 18.61 7.59 11.92
N ARG A 14 18.72 7.95 10.65
CA ARG A 14 18.08 7.23 9.54
C ARG A 14 18.93 6.01 9.17
N ASP A 15 18.25 4.91 8.78
CA ASP A 15 18.97 3.70 8.38
C ASP A 15 19.85 3.93 7.14
N LYS A 16 20.87 3.06 6.97
CA LYS A 16 21.93 3.20 5.98
C LYS A 16 21.41 3.50 4.55
N PHE A 17 20.29 2.93 4.19
CA PHE A 17 19.71 3.09 2.84
C PHE A 17 18.51 4.04 2.81
N GLY A 18 18.19 4.70 3.91
CA GLY A 18 17.04 5.61 3.96
C GLY A 18 15.69 4.93 3.74
N ARG A 19 15.56 3.65 4.07
CA ARG A 19 14.35 2.87 3.79
C ARG A 19 13.12 3.41 4.50
N LEU A 20 13.26 3.85 5.75
CA LEU A 20 12.21 4.52 6.52
C LEU A 20 12.59 5.97 6.74
N PRO A 21 11.71 6.93 6.42
CA PRO A 21 11.99 8.35 6.59
C PRO A 21 12.06 8.74 8.05
N ILE A 22 12.74 9.84 8.33
CA ILE A 22 12.68 10.57 9.58
C ILE A 22 12.55 12.05 9.23
N HIS A 23 11.54 12.69 9.81
CA HIS A 23 11.23 14.09 9.57
C HIS A 23 11.44 14.90 10.84
N VAL A 24 11.97 16.10 10.70
CA VAL A 24 12.02 17.13 11.72
C VAL A 24 10.97 18.18 11.40
N GLY A 25 10.07 18.42 12.34
CA GLY A 25 9.16 19.54 12.32
C GLY A 25 9.67 20.66 13.23
N GLN A 26 9.38 21.89 12.89
CA GLN A 26 9.76 23.07 13.66
C GLN A 26 8.61 24.07 13.74
N ASP A 27 8.51 24.78 14.88
CA ASP A 27 7.71 25.97 15.08
C ASP A 27 8.51 27.01 15.86
N ASP A 28 7.84 28.04 16.39
CA ASP A 28 8.46 29.11 17.18
C ASP A 28 8.88 28.65 18.58
N GLU A 29 8.33 27.54 19.09
CA GLU A 29 8.58 27.02 20.42
C GLU A 29 9.69 25.94 20.43
N GLY A 30 9.94 25.28 19.28
CA GLY A 30 10.97 24.25 19.24
C GLY A 30 10.90 23.30 18.04
N CYS A 31 11.54 22.15 18.23
CA CYS A 31 11.62 21.09 17.22
C CYS A 31 10.99 19.79 17.71
N CYS A 32 10.37 19.07 16.80
CA CYS A 32 9.89 17.71 17.02
C CYS A 32 10.44 16.78 15.94
N VAL A 33 10.40 15.48 16.20
CA VAL A 33 10.85 14.46 15.23
C VAL A 33 9.85 13.32 15.16
N ALA A 34 9.56 12.85 13.94
CA ALA A 34 8.65 11.74 13.72
C ALA A 34 9.05 10.94 12.46
N PHE A 35 8.52 9.73 12.35
CA PHE A 35 8.60 8.90 11.13
C PHE A 35 7.51 9.27 10.10
N GLU A 36 6.53 10.07 10.53
CA GLU A 36 5.36 10.47 9.74
C GLU A 36 5.16 11.98 9.88
N SER A 37 5.18 12.72 8.77
CA SER A 37 5.06 14.18 8.81
C SER A 37 3.70 14.65 9.36
N PHE A 38 2.62 13.90 9.13
CA PHE A 38 1.31 14.27 9.66
C PHE A 38 1.26 14.39 11.18
N ALA A 39 2.10 13.63 11.89
CA ALA A 39 2.07 13.57 13.35
C ALA A 39 2.37 14.93 13.98
N TYR A 40 3.40 15.63 13.50
CA TYR A 40 3.75 16.93 14.01
C TYR A 40 2.96 18.07 13.34
N GLN A 41 2.56 17.92 12.08
CA GLN A 41 1.68 18.90 11.41
C GLN A 41 0.35 19.07 12.17
N LYS A 42 -0.18 17.97 12.71
CA LYS A 42 -1.39 18.00 13.56
C LYS A 42 -1.20 18.81 14.86
N MET A 43 0.03 18.95 15.34
CA MET A 43 0.40 19.73 16.52
C MET A 43 0.78 21.19 16.20
N GLY A 44 0.72 21.56 14.91
CA GLY A 44 1.02 22.93 14.48
C GLY A 44 2.46 23.13 14.00
N TYR A 45 3.31 22.10 14.04
CA TYR A 45 4.67 22.19 13.50
C TYR A 45 4.67 22.14 11.97
N HIS A 46 5.65 22.76 11.37
CA HIS A 46 5.88 22.76 9.92
C HIS A 46 7.03 21.85 9.55
N ASP A 47 7.01 21.31 8.33
CA ASP A 47 8.10 20.52 7.78
C ASP A 47 9.38 21.37 7.69
N ALA A 48 10.44 20.98 8.39
CA ALA A 48 11.69 21.69 8.43
C ALA A 48 12.82 20.92 7.76
N TYR A 49 12.91 19.61 8.01
CA TYR A 49 13.97 18.80 7.47
C TYR A 49 13.58 17.32 7.36
N GLU A 50 14.02 16.64 6.30
CA GLU A 50 13.95 15.19 6.15
C GLU A 50 15.38 14.63 6.07
N LEU A 51 15.72 13.68 6.98
CA LEU A 51 17.06 13.11 7.04
C LEU A 51 17.34 12.27 5.79
N GLY A 52 18.54 12.40 5.25
CA GLY A 52 19.04 11.53 4.19
C GLY A 52 19.47 10.14 4.67
N PRO A 53 19.85 9.22 3.75
CA PRO A 53 20.32 7.86 4.09
C PRO A 53 21.54 7.92 5.01
N ALA A 54 21.57 7.06 6.04
CA ALA A 54 22.63 6.98 7.06
C ALA A 54 22.85 8.26 7.89
N GLU A 55 22.10 9.30 7.68
CA GLU A 55 22.26 10.56 8.38
C GLU A 55 21.90 10.45 9.84
N VAL A 56 22.71 11.13 10.70
CA VAL A 56 22.43 11.25 12.13
C VAL A 56 22.45 12.74 12.50
N VAL A 57 21.38 13.18 13.15
CA VAL A 57 21.24 14.55 13.63
C VAL A 57 20.98 14.58 15.13
N LYS A 58 21.51 15.63 15.78
CA LYS A 58 21.17 16.02 17.15
C LYS A 58 20.13 17.14 17.08
N ILE A 59 19.03 16.99 17.79
CA ILE A 59 17.89 17.91 17.77
C ILE A 59 17.72 18.50 19.18
N THR A 60 17.58 19.80 19.25
CA THR A 60 17.31 20.57 20.46
C THR A 60 16.10 21.48 20.21
N GLU A 61 15.67 22.21 21.23
CA GLU A 61 14.64 23.25 21.08
C GLU A 61 15.00 24.36 20.05
N ARG A 62 16.31 24.57 19.82
CA ARG A 62 16.83 25.64 18.94
C ARG A 62 17.02 25.21 17.48
N GLY A 63 16.81 23.93 17.15
CA GLY A 63 17.05 23.38 15.82
C GLY A 63 17.80 22.06 15.86
N TRP A 64 18.42 21.71 14.74
CA TRP A 64 19.19 20.47 14.62
C TRP A 64 20.60 20.71 14.10
N GLU A 65 21.49 19.80 14.44
CA GLU A 65 22.89 19.75 14.02
C GLU A 65 23.21 18.38 13.45
N THR A 66 23.81 18.34 12.26
CA THR A 66 24.24 17.08 11.63
C THR A 66 25.48 16.54 12.32
N LEU A 67 25.37 15.35 12.92
CA LEU A 67 26.50 14.63 13.52
C LEU A 67 27.20 13.72 12.51
N LEU A 68 26.44 13.05 11.63
CA LEU A 68 26.96 12.29 10.50
C LEU A 68 26.17 12.70 9.25
N PRO A 69 26.87 13.08 8.16
CA PRO A 69 26.21 13.49 6.94
C PRO A 69 25.53 12.33 6.22
N ALA A 70 24.54 12.64 5.40
CA ALA A 70 23.84 11.66 4.58
C ALA A 70 24.76 10.99 3.55
N GLU A 71 24.55 9.70 3.32
CA GLU A 71 25.14 8.96 2.21
C GLU A 71 24.30 9.16 0.92
N LYS A 72 24.86 8.72 -0.23
CA LYS A 72 24.22 8.93 -1.54
C LYS A 72 23.28 7.79 -1.94
N GLU A 73 23.50 6.58 -1.43
CA GLU A 73 22.73 5.40 -1.83
C GLU A 73 21.41 5.35 -1.06
N MET A 74 20.28 5.42 -1.78
CA MET A 74 18.95 5.32 -1.20
C MET A 74 18.21 4.08 -1.75
N LYS A 75 17.57 3.34 -0.83
CA LYS A 75 16.69 2.21 -1.15
C LYS A 75 15.39 2.31 -0.35
N VAL A 76 14.68 3.41 -0.59
CA VAL A 76 13.40 3.68 0.07
C VAL A 76 12.36 2.61 -0.29
N CYS A 77 11.49 2.30 0.68
CA CYS A 77 10.47 1.28 0.50
C CYS A 77 9.23 1.85 -0.23
N ALA A 78 8.92 1.36 -1.44
CA ALA A 78 7.75 1.80 -2.20
C ALA A 78 6.41 1.58 -1.47
N PHE A 79 6.34 0.62 -0.54
CA PHE A 79 5.16 0.38 0.29
C PHE A 79 4.82 1.52 1.25
N LEU A 80 5.74 2.46 1.51
CA LEU A 80 5.42 3.72 2.20
C LEU A 80 4.26 4.42 1.50
N TRP A 81 4.34 4.58 0.21
CA TRP A 81 3.27 5.24 -0.56
C TRP A 81 2.12 4.29 -0.90
N THR A 82 2.42 3.09 -1.35
CA THR A 82 1.39 2.20 -1.90
C THR A 82 0.40 1.73 -0.84
N TYR A 83 0.87 1.46 0.38
CA TYR A 83 0.03 0.79 1.38
C TYR A 83 0.01 1.47 2.75
N TYR A 84 1.17 1.52 3.47
CA TYR A 84 1.13 1.78 4.91
C TYR A 84 1.37 3.24 5.32
N GLY A 85 1.91 4.09 4.46
CA GLY A 85 2.06 5.52 4.75
C GLY A 85 0.72 6.19 4.98
N TYR A 86 0.69 7.15 5.90
CA TYR A 86 -0.54 7.90 6.17
C TYR A 86 -0.87 8.82 4.97
N PRO A 87 -2.14 8.95 4.55
CA PRO A 87 -2.50 9.62 3.30
C PRO A 87 -1.97 11.04 3.13
N ASN A 88 -1.95 11.86 4.19
CA ASN A 88 -1.43 13.23 4.09
C ASN A 88 0.06 13.37 4.40
N SER A 89 0.78 12.26 4.68
CA SER A 89 2.23 12.30 4.85
C SER A 89 2.96 12.50 3.52
N ASN A 90 4.12 13.15 3.60
CA ASN A 90 5.06 13.26 2.52
C ASN A 90 6.32 12.46 2.85
N TYR A 91 6.88 11.79 1.85
CA TYR A 91 8.19 11.14 1.94
C TYR A 91 8.98 11.48 0.67
N GLU A 92 10.23 11.89 0.83
CA GLU A 92 11.09 12.33 -0.29
C GLU A 92 10.37 13.34 -1.21
N GLY A 93 9.65 14.28 -0.61
CA GLY A 93 8.89 15.29 -1.33
C GLY A 93 7.64 14.81 -2.07
N VAL A 94 7.23 13.55 -1.91
CA VAL A 94 6.06 12.98 -2.58
C VAL A 94 4.96 12.64 -1.57
N ASN A 95 3.80 13.27 -1.73
CA ASN A 95 2.62 12.98 -0.90
C ASN A 95 2.03 11.60 -1.20
N VAL A 96 1.63 10.88 -0.15
CA VAL A 96 1.11 9.51 -0.23
C VAL A 96 -0.19 9.45 -1.03
N GLU A 97 -1.17 10.30 -0.72
CA GLU A 97 -2.49 10.29 -1.39
C GLU A 97 -2.36 10.63 -2.88
N VAL A 98 -1.52 11.65 -3.19
CA VAL A 98 -1.26 12.07 -4.58
C VAL A 98 -0.60 10.95 -5.38
N MET A 99 0.36 10.23 -4.77
CA MET A 99 1.01 9.11 -5.43
C MET A 99 0.01 7.98 -5.72
N ARG A 100 -0.85 7.64 -4.76
CA ARG A 100 -1.90 6.61 -4.94
C ARG A 100 -2.86 6.98 -6.08
N ASN A 101 -3.29 8.24 -6.14
CA ASN A 101 -4.11 8.74 -7.25
C ASN A 101 -3.39 8.60 -8.60
N ARG A 102 -2.10 8.99 -8.69
CA ARG A 102 -1.29 8.86 -9.92
C ARG A 102 -1.13 7.40 -10.35
N ASN A 103 -1.02 6.47 -9.40
CA ASN A 103 -1.02 5.03 -9.69
C ASN A 103 -2.33 4.59 -10.36
N GLY A 104 -3.46 5.02 -9.82
CA GLY A 104 -4.78 4.74 -10.42
C GLY A 104 -4.90 5.27 -11.84
N VAL A 105 -4.44 6.50 -12.08
CA VAL A 105 -4.38 7.10 -13.43
C VAL A 105 -3.55 6.22 -14.38
N SER A 106 -2.40 5.73 -13.93
CA SER A 106 -1.53 4.86 -14.75
C SER A 106 -2.21 3.53 -15.10
N LEU A 107 -2.92 2.92 -14.13
CA LEU A 107 -3.69 1.69 -14.36
C LEU A 107 -4.78 1.91 -15.43
N ALA A 108 -5.56 3.00 -15.33
CA ALA A 108 -6.61 3.30 -16.29
C ALA A 108 -6.06 3.56 -17.70
N LYS A 109 -4.92 4.24 -17.82
CA LYS A 109 -4.24 4.43 -19.12
C LYS A 109 -3.81 3.10 -19.71
N THR A 110 -3.21 2.23 -18.93
CA THR A 110 -2.79 0.89 -19.37
C THR A 110 -3.98 0.05 -19.83
N ASP A 111 -5.10 0.07 -19.11
CA ASP A 111 -6.32 -0.66 -19.49
C ASP A 111 -6.90 -0.13 -20.80
N ARG A 112 -6.91 1.18 -20.98
CA ARG A 112 -7.36 1.82 -22.23
C ARG A 112 -6.48 1.43 -23.42
N GLU A 113 -5.17 1.45 -23.26
CA GLU A 113 -4.19 1.04 -24.28
C GLU A 113 -4.34 -0.44 -24.68
N LYS A 114 -4.66 -1.29 -23.73
CA LYS A 114 -4.91 -2.73 -23.96
C LYS A 114 -6.33 -3.03 -24.45
N GLY A 115 -7.24 -2.07 -24.44
CA GLY A 115 -8.65 -2.27 -24.80
C GLY A 115 -9.41 -3.19 -23.85
N VAL A 116 -9.00 -3.26 -22.57
CA VAL A 116 -9.63 -4.07 -21.54
C VAL A 116 -10.47 -3.21 -20.59
N ALA A 117 -11.27 -3.85 -19.71
CA ALA A 117 -12.18 -3.20 -18.76
C ALA A 117 -13.20 -2.26 -19.43
N GLN A 118 -13.77 -2.70 -20.56
CA GLN A 118 -14.85 -2.02 -21.24
C GLN A 118 -16.20 -2.35 -20.58
N ASP A 119 -17.17 -1.44 -20.71
CA ASP A 119 -18.54 -1.60 -20.19
C ASP A 119 -18.61 -1.83 -18.66
N ILE A 120 -17.71 -1.24 -17.89
CA ILE A 120 -17.75 -1.25 -16.43
C ILE A 120 -18.76 -0.23 -15.92
N ASP A 121 -19.65 -0.64 -15.01
CA ASP A 121 -20.62 0.27 -14.39
C ASP A 121 -19.99 1.18 -13.35
N TYR A 122 -19.14 0.60 -12.48
CA TYR A 122 -18.51 1.33 -11.38
C TYR A 122 -17.05 0.90 -11.14
N VAL A 123 -16.24 1.88 -10.80
CA VAL A 123 -14.91 1.67 -10.19
C VAL A 123 -15.02 1.80 -8.67
N SER A 124 -14.37 0.93 -7.95
CA SER A 124 -14.28 0.96 -6.49
C SER A 124 -12.89 0.59 -5.99
N GLY A 125 -12.57 0.95 -4.76
CA GLY A 125 -11.36 0.51 -4.08
C GLY A 125 -11.66 -0.52 -3.01
N VAL A 126 -10.74 -1.46 -2.81
CA VAL A 126 -10.77 -2.28 -1.60
C VAL A 126 -10.45 -1.39 -0.40
N PRO A 127 -11.36 -1.23 0.57
CA PRO A 127 -11.15 -0.29 1.67
C PRO A 127 -10.02 -0.73 2.62
N ASP A 128 -9.19 0.20 3.14
CA ASP A 128 -9.22 1.64 2.85
C ASP A 128 -8.12 2.01 1.85
N SER A 129 -7.06 1.19 1.75
CA SER A 129 -5.82 1.45 0.99
C SER A 129 -6.00 1.47 -0.53
N GLY A 130 -6.93 0.67 -1.07
CA GLY A 130 -7.26 0.67 -2.49
C GLY A 130 -8.07 1.88 -2.96
N THR A 131 -8.75 2.58 -2.04
CA THR A 131 -9.66 3.68 -2.37
C THR A 131 -9.01 4.82 -3.16
N PRO A 132 -7.87 5.41 -2.74
CA PRO A 132 -7.28 6.51 -3.50
C PRO A 132 -6.76 6.09 -4.87
N HIS A 133 -6.30 4.85 -5.03
CA HIS A 133 -5.95 4.30 -6.35
C HIS A 133 -7.19 4.21 -7.25
N ALA A 134 -8.31 3.74 -6.72
CA ALA A 134 -9.57 3.64 -7.45
C ALA A 134 -10.13 5.01 -7.85
N ILE A 135 -10.00 6.03 -7.00
CA ILE A 135 -10.38 7.41 -7.33
C ILE A 135 -9.56 7.92 -8.52
N GLY A 136 -8.23 7.69 -8.51
CA GLY A 136 -7.38 8.04 -9.64
C GLY A 136 -7.76 7.33 -10.92
N TYR A 137 -8.09 6.03 -10.83
CA TYR A 137 -8.58 5.23 -11.96
C TYR A 137 -9.90 5.78 -12.51
N ALA A 138 -10.87 6.05 -11.65
CA ALA A 138 -12.18 6.56 -12.04
C ALA A 138 -12.08 7.93 -12.74
N ASN A 139 -11.26 8.83 -12.18
CA ASN A 139 -11.04 10.16 -12.74
C ASN A 139 -10.42 10.12 -14.15
N GLU A 140 -9.49 9.20 -14.41
CA GLU A 140 -8.83 9.06 -15.72
C GLU A 140 -9.71 8.31 -16.73
N SER A 141 -10.42 7.26 -16.28
CA SER A 141 -11.25 6.44 -17.18
C SER A 141 -12.60 7.08 -17.52
N GLY A 142 -13.10 8.00 -16.68
CA GLY A 142 -14.45 8.54 -16.77
C GLY A 142 -15.53 7.60 -16.24
N ILE A 143 -15.19 6.41 -15.75
CA ILE A 143 -16.14 5.48 -15.13
C ILE A 143 -16.48 5.97 -13.71
N PRO A 144 -17.78 6.04 -13.33
CA PRO A 144 -18.17 6.52 -12.01
C PRO A 144 -17.53 5.74 -10.86
N PHE A 145 -17.00 6.45 -9.85
CA PHE A 145 -16.60 5.85 -8.61
C PHE A 145 -17.80 5.55 -7.71
N ALA A 146 -17.87 4.34 -7.18
CA ALA A 146 -18.91 3.94 -6.23
C ALA A 146 -18.29 3.13 -5.06
N ARG A 147 -19.08 2.94 -4.00
CA ARG A 147 -18.71 2.10 -2.86
C ARG A 147 -19.70 0.94 -2.71
N PRO A 148 -19.56 -0.14 -3.49
CA PRO A 148 -20.47 -1.29 -3.48
C PRO A 148 -20.50 -2.02 -2.13
N PHE A 149 -19.47 -1.88 -1.32
CA PHE A 149 -19.50 -2.26 0.08
C PHE A 149 -18.78 -1.25 0.97
N ILE A 150 -19.16 -1.23 2.23
CA ILE A 150 -18.63 -0.32 3.23
C ILE A 150 -18.02 -1.14 4.36
N LYS A 151 -16.83 -0.76 4.80
CA LYS A 151 -16.19 -1.37 5.95
C LYS A 151 -16.90 -0.91 7.23
N TYR A 152 -17.35 -1.88 8.03
CA TYR A 152 -17.93 -1.59 9.32
C TYR A 152 -16.84 -1.33 10.37
N THR A 153 -16.55 -0.07 10.60
CA THR A 153 -15.46 0.38 11.49
C THR A 153 -15.75 0.31 12.99
N PRO A 154 -17.02 0.37 13.51
CA PRO A 154 -17.25 0.47 14.94
C PRO A 154 -16.91 -0.76 15.76
N THR A 155 -16.77 -1.94 15.17
CA THR A 155 -16.88 -3.18 15.92
C THR A 155 -15.60 -3.85 16.35
N TRP A 156 -14.43 -3.63 15.71
CA TRP A 156 -13.25 -4.45 16.08
C TRP A 156 -11.92 -3.78 15.71
N PRO A 157 -11.12 -3.34 16.68
CA PRO A 157 -9.72 -3.06 16.43
C PRO A 157 -9.01 -4.34 15.98
N ARG A 158 -8.01 -4.22 15.08
CA ARG A 158 -7.23 -5.34 14.50
C ARG A 158 -6.68 -6.34 15.52
N SER A 159 -6.58 -5.96 16.81
CA SER A 159 -6.05 -6.77 17.90
C SER A 159 -6.98 -7.87 18.43
N PHE A 160 -8.26 -7.85 18.08
CA PHE A 160 -9.23 -8.87 18.51
C PHE A 160 -9.56 -9.84 17.37
N MET A 161 -8.60 -10.68 17.00
CA MET A 161 -8.89 -11.86 16.15
C MET A 161 -9.30 -13.00 17.06
N PRO A 162 -10.54 -13.52 16.99
CA PRO A 162 -10.95 -14.70 17.73
C PRO A 162 -10.05 -15.89 17.42
N THR A 163 -9.77 -16.73 18.42
CA THR A 163 -8.95 -17.94 18.25
C THR A 163 -9.68 -19.04 17.46
N ASN A 164 -11.01 -19.00 17.45
CA ASN A 164 -11.86 -19.98 16.76
C ASN A 164 -12.13 -19.58 15.31
N GLN A 165 -11.98 -20.53 14.35
CA GLN A 165 -12.18 -20.29 12.91
C GLN A 165 -13.60 -19.81 12.58
N LYS A 166 -14.65 -20.42 13.17
CA LYS A 166 -16.06 -20.02 12.93
C LYS A 166 -16.35 -18.58 13.36
N GLU A 167 -15.73 -18.14 14.46
CA GLU A 167 -15.86 -16.75 14.91
C GLU A 167 -15.08 -15.79 14.01
N ARG A 168 -13.90 -16.21 13.51
CA ARG A 168 -13.13 -15.42 12.50
C ARG A 168 -13.94 -15.22 11.23
N ASP A 169 -14.56 -16.28 10.71
CA ASP A 169 -15.39 -16.22 9.50
C ASP A 169 -16.62 -15.31 9.71
N ARG A 170 -17.23 -15.39 10.91
CA ARG A 170 -18.34 -14.50 11.28
C ARG A 170 -17.93 -13.05 11.37
N VAL A 171 -16.79 -12.76 12.00
CA VAL A 171 -16.23 -11.41 12.11
C VAL A 171 -15.81 -10.88 10.73
N ALA A 172 -15.24 -11.73 9.86
CA ALA A 172 -14.90 -11.34 8.49
C ALA A 172 -16.14 -10.93 7.68
N LYS A 173 -17.23 -11.71 7.78
CA LYS A 173 -18.53 -11.38 7.14
C LYS A 173 -19.16 -10.09 7.69
N MET A 174 -18.94 -9.74 8.96
CA MET A 174 -19.45 -8.51 9.56
C MET A 174 -18.64 -7.26 9.19
N LYS A 175 -17.44 -7.44 8.64
CA LYS A 175 -16.56 -6.28 8.28
C LYS A 175 -17.00 -5.54 7.02
N GLN A 176 -17.73 -6.19 6.14
CA GLN A 176 -18.15 -5.64 4.87
C GLN A 176 -19.68 -5.62 4.79
N ILE A 177 -20.25 -4.44 4.64
CA ILE A 177 -21.69 -4.25 4.47
C ILE A 177 -21.95 -3.98 2.99
N PRO A 178 -22.70 -4.86 2.28
CA PRO A 178 -23.00 -4.65 0.86
C PRO A 178 -24.02 -3.52 0.68
N VAL A 179 -23.88 -2.79 -0.41
CA VAL A 179 -24.88 -1.86 -0.95
C VAL A 179 -25.48 -2.53 -2.19
N HIS A 180 -26.57 -3.25 -2.00
CA HIS A 180 -27.13 -4.13 -3.06
C HIS A 180 -27.39 -3.41 -4.37
N ASP A 181 -27.94 -2.19 -4.35
CA ASP A 181 -28.23 -1.40 -5.55
C ASP A 181 -26.98 -1.05 -6.38
N LEU A 182 -25.80 -1.10 -5.76
CA LEU A 182 -24.51 -0.86 -6.41
C LEU A 182 -23.80 -2.17 -6.81
N ILE A 183 -24.38 -3.35 -6.50
CA ILE A 183 -23.76 -4.65 -6.78
C ILE A 183 -24.61 -5.45 -7.76
N GLU A 184 -25.92 -5.56 -7.52
CA GLU A 184 -26.81 -6.47 -8.23
C GLU A 184 -26.85 -6.13 -9.73
N GLY A 185 -26.51 -7.10 -10.57
CA GLY A 185 -26.47 -6.98 -12.03
C GLY A 185 -25.35 -6.07 -12.58
N LYS A 186 -24.45 -5.57 -11.75
CA LYS A 186 -23.40 -4.62 -12.14
C LYS A 186 -22.09 -5.30 -12.52
N LYS A 187 -21.37 -4.67 -13.46
CA LYS A 187 -19.98 -4.96 -13.79
C LYS A 187 -19.10 -4.02 -13.00
N LEU A 188 -18.30 -4.56 -12.10
CA LEU A 188 -17.52 -3.82 -11.11
C LEU A 188 -16.03 -3.95 -11.37
N LEU A 189 -15.29 -2.84 -11.27
CA LEU A 189 -13.84 -2.85 -11.28
C LEU A 189 -13.34 -2.40 -9.90
N PHE A 190 -12.61 -3.28 -9.23
CA PHE A 190 -11.98 -2.98 -7.95
C PHE A 190 -10.48 -2.77 -8.11
N VAL A 191 -9.98 -1.72 -7.46
CA VAL A 191 -8.54 -1.49 -7.33
C VAL A 191 -8.13 -1.83 -5.89
N ASP A 192 -7.14 -2.70 -5.75
CA ASP A 192 -6.49 -2.99 -4.47
C ASP A 192 -5.06 -2.46 -4.49
N ASP A 193 -4.49 -2.18 -3.33
CA ASP A 193 -3.11 -1.70 -3.21
C ASP A 193 -2.10 -2.76 -3.65
N SER A 194 -2.30 -4.02 -3.25
CA SER A 194 -1.37 -5.11 -3.55
C SER A 194 -2.02 -6.49 -3.37
N ILE A 195 -1.51 -7.47 -4.10
CA ILE A 195 -1.90 -8.87 -3.94
C ILE A 195 -0.72 -9.65 -3.35
N VAL A 196 -0.84 -10.08 -2.11
CA VAL A 196 0.20 -10.87 -1.42
C VAL A 196 -0.09 -12.36 -1.52
N ARG A 197 -1.12 -12.85 -0.82
CA ARG A 197 -1.52 -14.26 -0.80
C ARG A 197 -2.73 -14.59 -1.66
N GLY A 198 -3.48 -13.57 -2.09
CA GLY A 198 -4.71 -13.72 -2.87
C GLY A 198 -5.95 -14.18 -2.07
N THR A 199 -5.81 -14.54 -0.80
CA THR A 199 -6.95 -15.03 0.01
C THR A 199 -8.01 -13.95 0.21
N GLN A 200 -7.61 -12.75 0.64
CA GLN A 200 -8.53 -11.62 0.86
C GLN A 200 -9.22 -11.21 -0.46
N LEU A 201 -8.48 -11.22 -1.55
CA LEU A 201 -9.01 -10.90 -2.87
C LEU A 201 -10.09 -11.90 -3.29
N ARG A 202 -9.83 -13.21 -3.13
CA ARG A 202 -10.80 -14.26 -3.41
C ARG A 202 -12.08 -14.08 -2.59
N GLU A 203 -11.95 -13.88 -1.28
CA GLU A 203 -13.08 -13.65 -0.39
C GLU A 203 -13.92 -12.43 -0.81
N THR A 204 -13.26 -11.35 -1.25
CA THR A 204 -13.94 -10.15 -1.76
C THR A 204 -14.70 -10.44 -3.05
N VAL A 205 -14.11 -11.17 -3.99
CA VAL A 205 -14.74 -11.55 -5.25
C VAL A 205 -15.93 -12.48 -5.01
N GLU A 206 -15.77 -13.51 -4.17
CA GLU A 206 -16.85 -14.42 -3.78
C GLU A 206 -18.01 -13.66 -3.11
N PHE A 207 -17.71 -12.70 -2.24
CA PHE A 207 -18.69 -11.85 -1.59
C PHE A 207 -19.50 -11.02 -2.61
N LEU A 208 -18.85 -10.43 -3.60
CA LEU A 208 -19.51 -9.62 -4.63
C LEU A 208 -20.44 -10.48 -5.52
N TYR A 209 -19.97 -11.64 -5.97
CA TYR A 209 -20.83 -12.55 -6.74
C TYR A 209 -22.00 -13.10 -5.91
N ALA A 210 -21.79 -13.40 -4.63
CA ALA A 210 -22.86 -13.82 -3.72
C ALA A 210 -23.93 -12.73 -3.51
N ASN A 211 -23.59 -11.45 -3.72
CA ASN A 211 -24.51 -10.32 -3.69
C ASN A 211 -25.00 -9.88 -5.08
N GLY A 212 -24.84 -10.73 -6.11
CA GLY A 212 -25.45 -10.55 -7.43
C GLY A 212 -24.63 -9.72 -8.42
N ALA A 213 -23.33 -9.51 -8.21
CA ALA A 213 -22.47 -8.87 -9.21
C ALA A 213 -22.47 -9.69 -10.52
N LYS A 214 -22.56 -9.01 -11.66
CA LYS A 214 -22.54 -9.64 -12.99
C LYS A 214 -21.11 -9.99 -13.41
N GLU A 215 -20.18 -9.08 -13.22
CA GLU A 215 -18.76 -9.25 -13.50
C GLU A 215 -17.94 -8.50 -12.46
N VAL A 216 -16.77 -9.06 -12.11
CA VAL A 216 -15.83 -8.44 -11.16
C VAL A 216 -14.44 -8.43 -11.80
N HIS A 217 -13.90 -7.25 -12.01
CA HIS A 217 -12.56 -7.00 -12.48
C HIS A 217 -11.69 -6.49 -11.35
N ILE A 218 -10.44 -6.95 -11.28
CA ILE A 218 -9.50 -6.52 -10.24
C ILE A 218 -8.29 -5.89 -10.88
N ARG A 219 -7.79 -4.83 -10.24
CA ARG A 219 -6.50 -4.22 -10.56
C ARG A 219 -5.67 -4.08 -9.29
N SER A 220 -4.41 -4.48 -9.35
CA SER A 220 -3.44 -4.25 -8.29
C SER A 220 -2.61 -3.01 -8.60
N ALA A 221 -2.54 -2.09 -7.65
CA ALA A 221 -1.73 -0.88 -7.77
C ALA A 221 -0.23 -1.15 -7.62
N CYS A 222 0.12 -2.32 -7.07
CA CYS A 222 1.49 -2.78 -6.90
C CYS A 222 1.82 -3.90 -7.88
N PRO A 223 3.07 -4.00 -8.37
CA PRO A 223 3.54 -5.16 -9.11
C PRO A 223 3.40 -6.47 -8.31
N PRO A 224 3.44 -7.65 -8.96
CA PRO A 224 3.42 -8.92 -8.27
C PRO A 224 4.51 -9.02 -7.20
N ILE A 225 4.14 -9.43 -5.99
CA ILE A 225 5.07 -9.54 -4.85
C ILE A 225 5.78 -10.88 -4.93
N MET A 226 7.05 -10.84 -5.35
CA MET A 226 7.88 -12.04 -5.59
C MET A 226 8.59 -12.55 -4.35
N TYR A 227 8.80 -11.69 -3.34
CA TYR A 227 9.61 -12.01 -2.15
C TYR A 227 8.91 -11.57 -0.87
N GLY A 228 9.03 -12.39 0.18
CA GLY A 228 8.58 -12.01 1.52
C GLY A 228 9.46 -10.90 2.10
N CYS A 229 8.89 -10.02 2.88
CA CYS A 229 9.60 -8.94 3.54
C CYS A 229 9.85 -9.27 5.02
N LYS A 230 11.09 -9.10 5.49
CA LYS A 230 11.45 -9.30 6.90
C LYS A 230 10.94 -8.16 7.81
N PHE A 231 10.58 -7.03 7.23
CA PHE A 231 10.23 -5.82 7.97
C PHE A 231 8.71 -5.56 8.02
N LEU A 232 7.95 -6.12 7.08
CA LEU A 232 6.50 -5.95 6.99
C LEU A 232 5.80 -7.26 7.37
N ASN A 233 5.17 -7.28 8.53
CA ASN A 233 4.54 -8.49 9.09
C ASN A 233 3.51 -9.15 8.17
N PHE A 234 2.75 -8.36 7.39
CA PHE A 234 1.74 -8.89 6.48
C PHE A 234 2.32 -9.63 5.27
N SER A 235 3.56 -9.30 4.86
CA SER A 235 4.28 -9.98 3.78
C SER A 235 5.36 -10.95 4.27
N THR A 236 5.49 -11.15 5.59
CA THR A 236 6.30 -12.22 6.14
C THR A 236 5.72 -13.55 5.76
N SER A 237 6.47 -14.38 5.04
CA SER A 237 6.06 -15.72 4.65
C SER A 237 7.04 -16.77 5.19
N ARG A 238 6.49 -17.91 5.61
CA ARG A 238 7.29 -19.07 6.04
C ARG A 238 7.82 -19.84 4.84
N SER A 239 7.13 -19.76 3.72
CA SER A 239 7.50 -20.36 2.45
C SER A 239 7.22 -19.38 1.31
N PRO A 240 8.07 -19.32 0.27
CA PRO A 240 7.79 -18.55 -0.94
C PRO A 240 6.42 -18.89 -1.56
N MET A 241 5.96 -20.12 -1.42
CA MET A 241 4.67 -20.61 -1.95
C MET A 241 3.45 -20.03 -1.23
N GLU A 242 3.61 -19.26 -0.15
CA GLU A 242 2.52 -18.46 0.42
C GLU A 242 2.20 -17.23 -0.43
N LEU A 243 3.14 -16.76 -1.26
CA LEU A 243 2.95 -15.63 -2.16
C LEU A 243 2.23 -16.07 -3.44
N LEU A 244 1.16 -15.34 -3.82
CA LEU A 244 0.39 -15.65 -5.02
C LEU A 244 1.30 -15.68 -6.26
N ALA A 245 2.11 -14.65 -6.46
CA ALA A 245 3.01 -14.57 -7.61
C ALA A 245 3.95 -15.78 -7.72
N ARG A 246 4.48 -16.30 -6.60
CA ARG A 246 5.36 -17.47 -6.60
C ARG A 246 4.61 -18.76 -6.93
N ARG A 247 3.36 -18.92 -6.47
CA ARG A 247 2.49 -20.03 -6.88
C ARG A 247 2.21 -19.99 -8.36
N THR A 248 1.87 -18.82 -8.90
CA THR A 248 1.62 -18.65 -10.34
C THR A 248 2.87 -18.99 -11.18
N VAL A 249 4.06 -18.53 -10.76
CA VAL A 249 5.32 -18.93 -11.43
C VAL A 249 5.50 -20.44 -11.42
N TYR A 250 5.23 -21.09 -10.29
CA TYR A 250 5.31 -22.54 -10.19
C TYR A 250 4.27 -23.27 -11.05
N GLU A 251 3.05 -22.75 -11.13
CA GLU A 251 2.00 -23.28 -12.02
C GLU A 251 2.38 -23.15 -13.51
N LEU A 252 3.10 -22.09 -13.87
CA LEU A 252 3.52 -21.83 -15.25
C LEU A 252 4.71 -22.66 -15.70
N GLU A 253 5.73 -22.86 -14.86
CA GLU A 253 7.02 -23.47 -15.24
C GLU A 253 7.57 -24.47 -14.20
N GLY A 254 6.83 -24.79 -13.13
CA GLY A 254 7.32 -25.68 -12.08
C GLY A 254 8.53 -25.13 -11.34
N GLU A 255 9.44 -26.00 -10.93
CA GLU A 255 10.68 -25.62 -10.23
C GLU A 255 11.65 -24.79 -11.10
N GLU A 256 11.56 -24.92 -12.44
CA GLU A 256 12.39 -24.12 -13.35
C GLU A 256 12.06 -22.63 -13.27
N GLY A 257 10.81 -22.26 -12.97
CA GLY A 257 10.38 -20.87 -12.80
C GLY A 257 11.18 -20.11 -11.76
N ASP A 258 11.67 -20.77 -10.72
CA ASP A 258 12.49 -20.16 -9.67
C ASP A 258 13.85 -19.64 -10.17
N LYS A 259 14.36 -20.17 -11.29
CA LYS A 259 15.59 -19.69 -11.93
C LYS A 259 15.39 -18.40 -12.73
N HIS A 260 14.15 -18.04 -13.02
CA HIS A 260 13.75 -16.93 -13.88
C HIS A 260 12.99 -15.81 -13.16
N LEU A 261 13.11 -15.72 -11.82
CA LEU A 261 12.37 -14.74 -11.03
C LEU A 261 12.67 -13.29 -11.40
N GLU A 262 13.88 -12.98 -11.85
CA GLU A 262 14.24 -11.64 -12.33
C GLU A 262 13.47 -11.30 -13.61
N GLU A 263 13.34 -12.24 -14.55
CA GLU A 263 12.54 -12.06 -15.77
C GLU A 263 11.04 -11.88 -15.44
N TYR A 264 10.50 -12.70 -14.52
CA TYR A 264 9.13 -12.55 -14.04
C TYR A 264 8.87 -11.20 -13.34
N SER A 265 9.89 -10.62 -12.73
CA SER A 265 9.80 -9.31 -12.07
C SER A 265 9.79 -8.13 -13.07
N ASP A 266 10.40 -8.30 -14.24
CA ASP A 266 10.46 -7.27 -15.29
C ASP A 266 9.19 -7.28 -16.15
N PRO A 267 8.39 -6.17 -16.17
CA PRO A 267 7.17 -6.08 -16.97
C PRO A 267 7.40 -6.13 -18.49
N ASN A 268 8.62 -5.96 -18.96
CA ASN A 268 8.93 -5.90 -20.39
C ASN A 268 9.27 -7.29 -20.98
N THR A 269 9.60 -8.25 -20.15
CA THR A 269 9.87 -9.63 -20.59
C THR A 269 8.57 -10.39 -20.87
N ASP A 270 8.64 -11.46 -21.67
CA ASP A 270 7.47 -12.30 -21.94
C ASP A 270 6.98 -13.02 -20.68
N ARG A 271 7.91 -13.48 -19.81
CA ARG A 271 7.56 -14.06 -18.50
C ARG A 271 6.88 -13.04 -17.59
N GLY A 272 7.41 -11.81 -17.54
CA GLY A 272 6.82 -10.75 -16.74
C GLY A 272 5.43 -10.31 -17.21
N LYS A 273 5.19 -10.31 -18.53
CA LYS A 273 3.85 -10.07 -19.10
C LYS A 273 2.91 -11.19 -18.70
N LYS A 274 3.31 -12.46 -18.90
CA LYS A 274 2.50 -13.63 -18.57
C LYS A 274 2.13 -13.75 -17.10
N LEU A 275 2.99 -13.29 -16.18
CA LEU A 275 2.68 -13.26 -14.75
C LEU A 275 1.60 -12.21 -14.41
N ARG A 276 1.44 -11.19 -15.24
CA ARG A 276 0.51 -10.08 -14.98
C ARG A 276 -0.83 -10.24 -15.70
N GLU A 277 -0.96 -11.22 -16.56
CA GLU A 277 -2.22 -11.68 -17.17
C GLU A 277 -3.02 -12.58 -16.23
#